data_d294c28b8d1d28162555a9ce8a4fb791
#
_entry.id   d294c28b8d1d28162555a9ce8a4fb791
#
_cell.length_a   1.000
_cell.length_b   1.000
_cell.length_c   1.000
_cell.angle_alpha   90.00
_cell.angle_beta   90.00
_cell.angle_gamma   90.00
#
_symmetry.space_group_name_H-M   'P 1'
#
loop_
_entity.id
_entity.type
_entity.pdbx_description
1 polymer ?
#
loop_
_entity_poly.entity_id
_entity_poly.type
_entity_poly.pdbx_seq_one_letter_code
_entity_poly.pdbx_strand_id
1 'polypeptide(L)'
;NPPYSQNWDPGDKELDPRFKFGVAPKSKADYAFLLHDLYHLRPDGIMCIVLPHGVLFRGGEEGVIRKNLVENRHIQAIIGLPANIFFGTGIPTIVMVLRKQRETSDVLVVDASKHFVKEGKNNKLRASDIKRIVDAVTTNATIDKFSRLVPIEEIRDNDYNLNIPRYVDSSAAAESWDMYATMFGGVPKAQVDALERYWKVWPSLKGQLYGDAGGSCLAPATDDVAQAAKENADVRAFLGSYRDAISHLPATLRSRLVDDADEVDTVAEEEAIATLLKDALADIALVDGY
;
A
#
# COMPACT_ATOMS: atom_id res chain seq x y z
N ASN A 1 -10.16 10.83 13.67
CA ASN A 1 -10.33 9.48 14.24
C ASN A 1 -11.48 9.52 15.25
N PRO A 2 -12.75 9.55 14.78
CA PRO A 2 -13.92 9.55 15.64
C PRO A 2 -14.14 8.18 16.31
N PRO A 3 -14.97 8.10 17.37
CA PRO A 3 -15.36 6.84 17.94
C PRO A 3 -16.19 5.99 16.94
N TYR A 4 -15.75 4.74 16.69
CA TYR A 4 -16.37 3.88 15.67
C TYR A 4 -17.74 3.38 16.08
N SER A 5 -18.68 3.42 15.12
CA SER A 5 -20.04 2.89 15.27
C SER A 5 -20.75 3.35 16.54
N GLN A 6 -20.51 4.60 16.94
CA GLN A 6 -21.17 5.19 18.11
C GLN A 6 -22.65 5.43 17.83
N ASN A 7 -23.50 5.17 18.83
CA ASN A 7 -24.90 5.61 18.79
C ASN A 7 -24.99 7.13 18.87
N TRP A 8 -25.92 7.72 18.12
CA TRP A 8 -26.21 9.13 18.12
C TRP A 8 -27.70 9.40 17.89
N ASP A 9 -28.14 10.65 18.00
CA ASP A 9 -29.52 11.02 17.73
C ASP A 9 -29.63 11.73 16.37
N PRO A 10 -30.23 11.06 15.35
CA PRO A 10 -30.47 11.65 14.03
C PRO A 10 -31.74 12.53 13.98
N GLY A 11 -32.50 12.65 15.07
CA GLY A 11 -33.75 13.42 15.11
C GLY A 11 -33.53 14.86 14.67
N ASP A 12 -34.44 15.38 13.83
CA ASP A 12 -34.45 16.75 13.32
C ASP A 12 -33.19 17.18 12.53
N LYS A 13 -32.34 16.22 12.10
CA LYS A 13 -31.11 16.49 11.35
C LYS A 13 -31.30 16.59 9.84
N GLU A 14 -32.46 16.23 9.32
CA GLU A 14 -32.75 16.29 7.87
C GLU A 14 -32.69 17.72 7.30
N LEU A 15 -32.99 18.72 8.13
CA LEU A 15 -32.92 20.14 7.74
C LEU A 15 -31.56 20.77 8.05
N ASP A 16 -30.65 20.06 8.72
CA ASP A 16 -29.35 20.58 9.05
C ASP A 16 -28.43 20.53 7.82
N PRO A 17 -27.88 21.67 7.36
CA PRO A 17 -27.09 21.74 6.13
C PRO A 17 -25.82 20.86 6.15
N ARG A 18 -25.36 20.44 7.32
CA ARG A 18 -24.25 19.50 7.46
C ARG A 18 -24.58 18.13 6.84
N PHE A 19 -25.85 17.73 6.94
CA PHE A 19 -26.31 16.40 6.52
C PHE A 19 -27.04 16.42 5.16
N LYS A 20 -26.77 17.40 4.31
CA LYS A 20 -27.37 17.51 2.97
C LYS A 20 -27.14 16.28 2.06
N PHE A 21 -26.16 15.46 2.35
CA PHE A 21 -25.88 14.21 1.62
C PHE A 21 -26.59 12.98 2.19
N GLY A 22 -27.33 13.17 3.29
CA GLY A 22 -28.08 12.13 3.99
C GLY A 22 -27.78 12.13 5.49
N VAL A 23 -28.67 11.55 6.26
CA VAL A 23 -28.54 11.41 7.72
C VAL A 23 -28.05 10.01 8.04
N ALA A 24 -27.00 9.89 8.84
CA ALA A 24 -26.43 8.59 9.23
C ALA A 24 -27.41 7.83 10.15
N PRO A 25 -27.37 6.47 10.15
CA PRO A 25 -28.25 5.66 11.00
C PRO A 25 -27.97 5.90 12.48
N LYS A 26 -29.02 5.81 13.31
CA LYS A 26 -28.96 6.03 14.76
C LYS A 26 -27.87 5.20 15.46
N SER A 27 -27.62 3.98 14.98
CA SER A 27 -26.67 3.05 15.58
C SER A 27 -25.22 3.25 15.16
N LYS A 28 -24.94 4.16 14.20
CA LYS A 28 -23.61 4.34 13.62
C LYS A 28 -23.39 5.76 13.14
N ALA A 29 -22.75 6.57 13.98
CA ALA A 29 -22.45 7.96 13.69
C ALA A 29 -21.25 8.16 12.75
N ASP A 30 -20.67 7.09 12.21
CA ASP A 30 -19.43 7.16 11.40
C ASP A 30 -19.53 8.25 10.31
N TYR A 31 -20.60 8.21 9.50
CA TYR A 31 -20.84 9.23 8.49
C TYR A 31 -21.34 10.58 9.04
N ALA A 32 -21.92 10.61 10.23
CA ALA A 32 -22.32 11.87 10.86
C ALA A 32 -21.09 12.71 11.20
N PHE A 33 -20.04 12.09 11.74
CA PHE A 33 -18.75 12.76 11.98
C PHE A 33 -18.12 13.23 10.65
N LEU A 34 -18.09 12.36 9.65
CA LEU A 34 -17.53 12.70 8.34
C LEU A 34 -18.23 13.92 7.72
N LEU A 35 -19.57 13.93 7.72
CA LEU A 35 -20.35 15.01 7.13
C LEU A 35 -20.22 16.31 7.92
N HIS A 36 -20.13 16.23 9.26
CA HIS A 36 -19.87 17.38 10.10
C HIS A 36 -18.53 18.03 9.74
N ASP A 37 -17.47 17.25 9.69
CA ASP A 37 -16.12 17.74 9.39
C ASP A 37 -16.03 18.27 7.95
N LEU A 38 -16.62 17.57 6.98
CA LEU A 38 -16.65 18.00 5.58
C LEU A 38 -17.40 19.35 5.41
N TYR A 39 -18.46 19.58 6.17
CA TYR A 39 -19.19 20.84 6.13
C TYR A 39 -18.30 22.01 6.54
N HIS A 40 -17.48 21.86 7.60
CA HIS A 40 -16.60 22.89 8.12
C HIS A 40 -15.29 23.04 7.35
N LEU A 41 -15.00 22.10 6.45
CA LEU A 41 -13.82 22.16 5.61
C LEU A 41 -13.88 23.40 4.70
N ARG A 42 -12.75 24.10 4.55
CA ARG A 42 -12.64 25.19 3.56
C ARG A 42 -12.79 24.66 2.13
N PRO A 43 -13.15 25.50 1.15
CA PRO A 43 -13.30 25.05 -0.25
C PRO A 43 -12.06 24.36 -0.81
N ASP A 44 -10.86 24.84 -0.50
CA ASP A 44 -9.55 24.30 -0.90
C ASP A 44 -9.00 23.24 0.07
N GLY A 45 -9.73 22.94 1.14
CA GLY A 45 -9.29 22.07 2.22
C GLY A 45 -9.24 20.58 1.85
N ILE A 46 -8.36 19.89 2.56
CA ILE A 46 -8.24 18.42 2.54
C ILE A 46 -8.59 17.89 3.92
N MET A 47 -9.33 16.81 3.97
CA MET A 47 -9.67 16.08 5.19
C MET A 47 -9.23 14.62 5.08
N CYS A 48 -8.59 14.12 6.12
CA CYS A 48 -8.29 12.70 6.29
C CYS A 48 -9.04 12.21 7.54
N ILE A 49 -9.90 11.22 7.39
CA ILE A 49 -10.67 10.65 8.49
C ILE A 49 -10.46 9.14 8.57
N VAL A 50 -10.23 8.65 9.79
CA VAL A 50 -10.10 7.21 10.05
C VAL A 50 -11.46 6.65 10.41
N LEU A 51 -11.89 5.62 9.69
CA LEU A 51 -13.21 5.00 9.84
C LEU A 51 -13.12 3.47 9.84
N PRO A 52 -14.11 2.75 10.38
CA PRO A 52 -14.16 1.30 10.25
C PRO A 52 -14.42 0.91 8.80
N HIS A 53 -13.80 -0.16 8.35
CA HIS A 53 -13.88 -0.65 6.96
C HIS A 53 -15.32 -0.82 6.44
N GLY A 54 -16.27 -1.14 7.33
CA GLY A 54 -17.67 -1.33 6.98
C GLY A 54 -18.35 -0.15 6.30
N VAL A 55 -17.90 1.10 6.51
CA VAL A 55 -18.48 2.28 5.86
C VAL A 55 -18.40 2.22 4.33
N LEU A 56 -17.48 1.42 3.79
CA LEU A 56 -17.28 1.29 2.35
C LEU A 56 -18.37 0.51 1.62
N PHE A 57 -19.13 -0.35 2.32
CA PHE A 57 -20.05 -1.27 1.66
C PHE A 57 -21.40 -1.48 2.34
N ARG A 58 -21.60 -0.98 3.57
CA ARG A 58 -22.92 -1.06 4.21
C ARG A 58 -23.97 -0.33 3.37
N GLY A 59 -25.18 -0.90 3.31
CA GLY A 59 -26.33 -0.33 2.59
C GLY A 59 -27.12 0.68 3.43
N GLY A 60 -28.38 0.90 3.06
CA GLY A 60 -29.29 1.80 3.77
C GLY A 60 -28.81 3.25 3.69
N GLU A 61 -28.94 3.98 4.80
CA GLU A 61 -28.60 5.39 4.92
C GLU A 61 -27.11 5.63 4.62
N GLU A 62 -26.22 4.74 5.07
CA GLU A 62 -24.79 4.83 4.79
C GLU A 62 -24.50 4.71 3.28
N GLY A 63 -25.25 3.84 2.57
CA GLY A 63 -25.16 3.69 1.11
C GLY A 63 -25.57 4.95 0.37
N VAL A 64 -26.64 5.62 0.81
CA VAL A 64 -27.12 6.88 0.23
C VAL A 64 -26.08 8.00 0.40
N ILE A 65 -25.53 8.14 1.61
CA ILE A 65 -24.50 9.15 1.89
C ILE A 65 -23.26 8.88 1.01
N ARG A 66 -22.81 7.64 0.96
CA ARG A 66 -21.63 7.24 0.16
C ARG A 66 -21.83 7.55 -1.33
N LYS A 67 -22.99 7.19 -1.89
CA LYS A 67 -23.36 7.56 -3.26
C LYS A 67 -23.26 9.08 -3.48
N ASN A 68 -23.88 9.86 -2.61
CA ASN A 68 -23.90 11.32 -2.73
C ASN A 68 -22.48 11.92 -2.62
N LEU A 69 -21.61 11.38 -1.76
CA LEU A 69 -20.22 11.83 -1.63
C LEU A 69 -19.40 11.51 -2.91
N VAL A 70 -19.60 10.35 -3.52
CA VAL A 70 -18.95 9.97 -4.77
C VAL A 70 -19.43 10.86 -5.92
N GLU A 71 -20.76 11.00 -6.11
CA GLU A 71 -21.33 11.81 -7.19
C GLU A 71 -20.94 13.29 -7.10
N ASN A 72 -20.78 13.82 -5.89
CA ASN A 72 -20.31 15.18 -5.67
C ASN A 72 -18.78 15.29 -5.64
N ARG A 73 -18.04 14.23 -6.00
CA ARG A 73 -16.58 14.18 -6.14
C ARG A 73 -15.80 14.51 -4.86
N HIS A 74 -16.40 14.25 -3.69
CA HIS A 74 -15.73 14.57 -2.43
C HIS A 74 -14.67 13.55 -2.03
N ILE A 75 -14.81 12.27 -2.40
CA ILE A 75 -13.87 11.22 -2.03
C ILE A 75 -12.70 11.21 -3.02
N GLN A 76 -11.50 11.53 -2.54
CA GLN A 76 -10.27 11.51 -3.35
C GLN A 76 -9.59 10.16 -3.30
N ALA A 77 -9.40 9.61 -2.09
CA ALA A 77 -8.74 8.33 -1.92
C ALA A 77 -9.32 7.55 -0.75
N ILE A 78 -9.19 6.22 -0.83
CA ILE A 78 -9.52 5.27 0.22
C ILE A 78 -8.29 4.41 0.44
N ILE A 79 -7.81 4.38 1.68
CA ILE A 79 -6.59 3.67 2.07
C ILE A 79 -6.96 2.63 3.10
N GLY A 80 -6.83 1.34 2.75
CA GLY A 80 -7.01 0.22 3.67
C GLY A 80 -5.79 0.05 4.56
N LEU A 81 -5.98 0.11 5.86
CA LEU A 81 -4.93 -0.06 6.86
C LEU A 81 -4.88 -1.51 7.38
N PRO A 82 -3.72 -1.96 7.89
CA PRO A 82 -3.61 -3.24 8.57
C PRO A 82 -4.58 -3.35 9.75
N ALA A 83 -5.11 -4.55 9.99
CA ALA A 83 -5.81 -4.86 11.24
C ALA A 83 -4.86 -4.68 12.44
N ASN A 84 -5.42 -4.52 13.64
CA ASN A 84 -4.64 -4.35 14.88
C ASN A 84 -3.62 -3.18 14.86
N ILE A 85 -3.89 -2.11 14.09
CA ILE A 85 -3.03 -0.93 14.05
C ILE A 85 -3.35 0.06 15.18
N PHE A 86 -4.58 0.04 15.70
CA PHE A 86 -5.03 0.92 16.78
C PHE A 86 -5.21 0.17 18.10
N PHE A 87 -4.93 0.85 19.21
CA PHE A 87 -5.21 0.32 20.55
C PHE A 87 -6.72 0.08 20.75
N GLY A 88 -7.06 -1.02 21.42
CA GLY A 88 -8.42 -1.34 21.82
C GLY A 88 -9.32 -1.93 20.72
N THR A 89 -8.84 -2.07 19.49
CA THR A 89 -9.60 -2.70 18.41
C THR A 89 -8.72 -3.51 17.47
N GLY A 90 -9.19 -4.73 17.14
CA GLY A 90 -8.56 -5.59 16.14
C GLY A 90 -9.15 -5.47 14.73
N ILE A 91 -10.17 -4.61 14.56
CA ILE A 91 -10.86 -4.49 13.26
C ILE A 91 -9.98 -3.76 12.24
N PRO A 92 -10.05 -4.15 10.96
CA PRO A 92 -9.43 -3.36 9.90
C PRO A 92 -10.12 -2.00 9.78
N THR A 93 -9.33 -0.97 9.59
CA THR A 93 -9.77 0.42 9.42
C THR A 93 -9.31 0.97 8.09
N ILE A 94 -9.87 2.10 7.71
CA ILE A 94 -9.48 2.85 6.53
C ILE A 94 -9.14 4.29 6.88
N VAL A 95 -8.32 4.93 6.05
CA VAL A 95 -8.27 6.39 5.95
C VAL A 95 -9.03 6.79 4.70
N MET A 96 -10.02 7.65 4.84
CA MET A 96 -10.71 8.26 3.71
C MET A 96 -10.20 9.69 3.55
N VAL A 97 -9.68 10.00 2.36
CA VAL A 97 -9.21 11.33 1.99
C VAL A 97 -10.30 12.03 1.22
N LEU A 98 -10.75 13.18 1.73
CA LEU A 98 -11.81 13.95 1.12
C LEU A 98 -11.34 15.38 0.80
N ARG A 99 -11.92 15.92 -0.27
CA ARG A 99 -11.81 17.34 -0.63
C ARG A 99 -13.19 17.95 -0.84
N LYS A 100 -13.33 19.22 -0.51
CA LYS A 100 -14.59 19.94 -0.74
C LYS A 100 -14.81 20.25 -2.21
N GLN A 101 -13.75 20.54 -2.94
CA GLN A 101 -13.75 20.78 -4.38
C GLN A 101 -12.68 19.92 -5.08
N ARG A 102 -13.08 19.26 -6.16
CA ARG A 102 -12.19 18.47 -7.02
C ARG A 102 -12.62 18.59 -8.48
N GLU A 103 -11.65 18.62 -9.36
CA GLU A 103 -11.88 18.61 -10.81
C GLU A 103 -12.15 17.20 -11.33
N THR A 104 -11.44 16.20 -10.79
CA THR A 104 -11.56 14.79 -11.19
C THR A 104 -12.62 14.06 -10.38
N SER A 105 -13.24 13.03 -10.98
CA SER A 105 -14.25 12.19 -10.35
C SER A 105 -13.73 10.84 -9.88
N ASP A 106 -12.57 10.42 -10.40
CA ASP A 106 -11.98 9.11 -10.10
C ASP A 106 -11.52 9.02 -8.65
N VAL A 107 -11.59 7.85 -8.08
CA VAL A 107 -11.20 7.60 -6.68
C VAL A 107 -9.98 6.70 -6.65
N LEU A 108 -8.93 7.12 -5.95
CA LEU A 108 -7.79 6.24 -5.71
C LEU A 108 -8.13 5.25 -4.59
N VAL A 109 -7.98 3.97 -4.87
CA VAL A 109 -8.10 2.89 -3.88
C VAL A 109 -6.72 2.33 -3.61
N VAL A 110 -6.31 2.31 -2.33
CA VAL A 110 -5.02 1.81 -1.87
C VAL A 110 -5.24 0.67 -0.87
N ASP A 111 -4.60 -0.46 -1.08
CA ASP A 111 -4.57 -1.56 -0.13
C ASP A 111 -3.20 -1.65 0.57
N ALA A 112 -3.09 -1.01 1.72
CA ALA A 112 -1.92 -1.11 2.58
C ALA A 112 -2.08 -2.17 3.70
N SER A 113 -3.13 -3.00 3.66
CA SER A 113 -3.47 -3.96 4.72
C SER A 113 -2.37 -4.98 5.03
N LYS A 114 -1.47 -5.24 4.06
CA LYS A 114 -0.36 -6.20 4.20
C LYS A 114 1.01 -5.54 4.45
N HIS A 115 1.05 -4.20 4.47
CA HIS A 115 2.28 -3.43 4.63
C HIS A 115 2.45 -3.01 6.10
N PHE A 116 3.08 -3.85 6.89
CA PHE A 116 3.33 -3.59 8.31
C PHE A 116 4.45 -4.46 8.88
N VAL A 117 4.93 -4.10 10.05
CA VAL A 117 5.72 -4.97 10.93
C VAL A 117 4.93 -5.25 12.20
N LYS A 118 5.19 -6.41 12.81
CA LYS A 118 4.60 -6.72 14.13
C LYS A 118 5.41 -6.06 15.23
N GLU A 119 4.71 -5.34 16.12
CA GLU A 119 5.26 -4.78 17.34
C GLU A 119 4.44 -5.30 18.54
N GLY A 120 4.89 -6.40 19.11
CA GLY A 120 4.15 -7.11 20.14
C GLY A 120 2.82 -7.69 19.62
N LYS A 121 1.69 -7.23 20.18
CA LYS A 121 0.34 -7.65 19.76
C LYS A 121 -0.24 -6.80 18.62
N ASN A 122 0.37 -5.66 18.33
CA ASN A 122 -0.11 -4.69 17.35
C ASN A 122 0.68 -4.79 16.04
N ASN A 123 0.10 -4.25 14.99
CA ASN A 123 0.77 -4.01 13.72
C ASN A 123 1.15 -2.53 13.65
N LYS A 124 2.29 -2.23 13.01
CA LYS A 124 2.82 -0.88 12.87
C LYS A 124 3.25 -0.64 11.43
N LEU A 125 2.87 0.50 10.87
CA LEU A 125 3.39 0.96 9.59
C LEU A 125 4.83 1.46 9.78
N ARG A 126 5.73 1.02 8.92
CA ARG A 126 7.09 1.59 8.84
C ARG A 126 7.05 2.94 8.14
N ALA A 127 8.10 3.72 8.27
CA ALA A 127 8.24 4.98 7.53
C ALA A 127 8.13 4.76 6.02
N SER A 128 8.72 3.68 5.48
CA SER A 128 8.59 3.28 4.07
C SER A 128 7.16 2.96 3.65
N ASP A 129 6.38 2.28 4.51
CA ASP A 129 4.97 1.97 4.22
C ASP A 129 4.13 3.26 4.15
N ILE A 130 4.37 4.19 5.09
CA ILE A 130 3.71 5.50 5.12
C ILE A 130 4.08 6.30 3.87
N LYS A 131 5.37 6.39 3.54
CA LYS A 131 5.85 7.10 2.35
C LYS A 131 5.21 6.56 1.08
N ARG A 132 5.16 5.23 0.91
CA ARG A 132 4.54 4.59 -0.26
C ARG A 132 3.06 4.94 -0.38
N ILE A 133 2.32 4.97 0.74
CA ILE A 133 0.91 5.40 0.76
C ILE A 133 0.81 6.86 0.33
N VAL A 134 1.62 7.74 0.91
CA VAL A 134 1.59 9.19 0.60
C VAL A 134 1.94 9.44 -0.86
N ASP A 135 2.99 8.80 -1.38
CA ASP A 135 3.38 8.94 -2.78
C ASP A 135 2.26 8.48 -3.73
N ALA A 136 1.65 7.31 -3.47
CA ALA A 136 0.53 6.82 -4.27
C ALA A 136 -0.65 7.81 -4.27
N VAL A 137 -0.99 8.39 -3.12
CA VAL A 137 -2.09 9.36 -2.99
C VAL A 137 -1.75 10.69 -3.66
N THR A 138 -0.52 11.15 -3.54
CA THR A 138 -0.08 12.44 -4.10
C THR A 138 -0.02 12.41 -5.62
N THR A 139 0.43 11.28 -6.18
CA THR A 139 0.60 11.10 -7.63
C THR A 139 -0.59 10.43 -8.31
N ASN A 140 -1.60 9.96 -7.56
CA ASN A 140 -2.70 9.11 -8.02
C ASN A 140 -2.19 7.86 -8.78
N ALA A 141 -1.08 7.27 -8.31
CA ALA A 141 -0.43 6.18 -8.99
C ALA A 141 -1.23 4.87 -8.92
N THR A 142 -1.35 4.19 -10.07
CA THR A 142 -1.78 2.79 -10.12
C THR A 142 -0.54 1.91 -10.00
N ILE A 143 -0.48 1.13 -8.90
CA ILE A 143 0.64 0.24 -8.56
C ILE A 143 0.06 -1.16 -8.39
N ASP A 144 0.62 -2.14 -9.10
CA ASP A 144 0.15 -3.53 -9.03
C ASP A 144 0.05 -4.03 -7.59
N LYS A 145 -1.08 -4.68 -7.27
CA LYS A 145 -1.42 -5.24 -5.95
C LYS A 145 -1.40 -4.26 -4.76
N PHE A 146 -1.31 -2.96 -5.02
CA PHE A 146 -1.21 -1.94 -3.99
C PHE A 146 -2.20 -0.79 -4.16
N SER A 147 -2.28 -0.18 -5.35
CA SER A 147 -3.18 0.96 -5.57
C SER A 147 -3.72 0.99 -6.99
N ARG A 148 -4.95 1.52 -7.13
CA ARG A 148 -5.60 1.69 -8.43
C ARG A 148 -6.44 2.96 -8.44
N LEU A 149 -6.27 3.77 -9.48
CA LEU A 149 -7.18 4.88 -9.77
C LEU A 149 -8.42 4.30 -10.45
N VAL A 150 -9.57 4.41 -9.79
CA VAL A 150 -10.84 3.79 -10.20
C VAL A 150 -11.74 4.84 -10.82
N PRO A 151 -12.16 4.68 -12.09
CA PRO A 151 -13.12 5.56 -12.73
C PRO A 151 -14.47 5.55 -12.01
N ILE A 152 -15.15 6.71 -11.98
CA ILE A 152 -16.46 6.84 -11.33
C ILE A 152 -17.51 5.91 -11.94
N GLU A 153 -17.42 5.62 -13.24
CA GLU A 153 -18.32 4.72 -13.95
C GLU A 153 -18.27 3.30 -13.36
N GLU A 154 -17.07 2.80 -13.09
CA GLU A 154 -16.89 1.48 -12.46
C GLU A 154 -17.44 1.47 -11.01
N ILE A 155 -17.33 2.58 -10.27
CA ILE A 155 -17.92 2.69 -8.94
C ILE A 155 -19.45 2.68 -9.01
N ARG A 156 -20.05 3.32 -10.02
CA ARG A 156 -21.47 3.29 -10.28
C ARG A 156 -21.98 1.89 -10.62
N ASP A 157 -21.26 1.19 -11.50
CA ASP A 157 -21.55 -0.19 -11.89
C ASP A 157 -21.48 -1.18 -10.72
N ASN A 158 -20.69 -0.84 -9.71
CA ASN A 158 -20.59 -1.56 -8.44
C ASN A 158 -21.54 -1.05 -7.34
N ASP A 159 -22.61 -0.33 -7.68
CA ASP A 159 -23.60 0.22 -6.74
C ASP A 159 -22.95 1.09 -5.62
N TYR A 160 -21.94 1.83 -5.97
CA TYR A 160 -21.15 2.66 -5.03
C TYR A 160 -20.55 1.88 -3.86
N ASN A 161 -20.35 0.59 -4.04
CA ASN A 161 -19.63 -0.25 -3.10
C ASN A 161 -18.13 0.00 -3.27
N LEU A 162 -17.50 0.59 -2.26
CA LEU A 162 -16.09 0.98 -2.28
C LEU A 162 -15.20 -0.05 -1.56
N ASN A 163 -15.65 -1.28 -1.40
CA ASN A 163 -14.86 -2.35 -0.77
C ASN A 163 -13.56 -2.59 -1.55
N ILE A 164 -12.43 -2.40 -0.89
CA ILE A 164 -11.09 -2.35 -1.49
C ILE A 164 -10.76 -3.57 -2.37
N PRO A 165 -11.04 -4.84 -1.95
CA PRO A 165 -10.73 -6.02 -2.77
C PRO A 165 -11.48 -6.08 -4.12
N ARG A 166 -12.50 -5.26 -4.34
CA ARG A 166 -13.17 -5.16 -5.64
C ARG A 166 -12.31 -4.46 -6.69
N TYR A 167 -11.41 -3.59 -6.25
CA TYR A 167 -10.63 -2.71 -7.11
C TYR A 167 -9.14 -3.02 -7.10
N VAL A 168 -8.62 -3.49 -5.97
CA VAL A 168 -7.22 -3.86 -5.78
C VAL A 168 -7.16 -5.29 -5.26
N ASP A 169 -6.69 -6.20 -6.11
CA ASP A 169 -6.44 -7.59 -5.70
C ASP A 169 -5.02 -7.71 -5.15
N SER A 170 -4.90 -7.58 -3.85
CA SER A 170 -3.64 -7.78 -3.13
C SER A 170 -3.41 -9.24 -2.72
N SER A 171 -4.24 -10.18 -3.18
CA SER A 171 -4.07 -11.60 -2.86
C SER A 171 -2.73 -12.12 -3.35
N ALA A 172 -2.18 -13.09 -2.63
CA ALA A 172 -1.06 -13.89 -3.17
C ALA A 172 -1.57 -14.62 -4.43
N ALA A 173 -0.72 -14.69 -5.45
CA ALA A 173 -1.05 -15.53 -6.61
C ALA A 173 -1.40 -16.93 -6.10
N ALA A 174 -2.47 -17.52 -6.65
CA ALA A 174 -2.84 -18.88 -6.30
C ALA A 174 -1.63 -19.80 -6.55
N GLU A 175 -1.27 -20.60 -5.55
CA GLU A 175 -0.23 -21.62 -5.74
C GLU A 175 -0.71 -22.59 -6.81
N SER A 176 0.02 -22.64 -7.91
CA SER A 176 -0.21 -23.66 -8.96
C SER A 176 0.64 -24.87 -8.67
N TRP A 177 0.01 -26.00 -8.46
CA TRP A 177 0.70 -27.28 -8.29
C TRP A 177 0.86 -27.95 -9.66
N ASP A 178 2.11 -28.11 -10.11
CA ASP A 178 2.41 -28.90 -11.29
C ASP A 178 2.42 -30.37 -10.90
N MET A 179 1.42 -31.12 -11.37
CA MET A 179 1.27 -32.55 -11.06
C MET A 179 2.46 -33.37 -11.55
N TYR A 180 3.04 -32.99 -12.70
CA TYR A 180 4.19 -33.71 -13.24
C TYR A 180 5.42 -33.47 -12.35
N ALA A 181 5.71 -32.23 -11.99
CA ALA A 181 6.81 -31.91 -11.09
C ALA A 181 6.64 -32.59 -9.71
N THR A 182 5.40 -32.67 -9.21
CA THR A 182 5.10 -33.34 -7.93
C THR A 182 5.35 -34.84 -7.98
N MET A 183 5.02 -35.50 -9.11
CA MET A 183 5.16 -36.95 -9.25
C MET A 183 6.56 -37.38 -9.67
N PHE A 184 7.22 -36.64 -10.52
CA PHE A 184 8.49 -37.04 -11.17
C PHE A 184 9.68 -36.15 -10.77
N GLY A 185 9.45 -35.11 -9.99
CA GLY A 185 10.47 -34.15 -9.60
C GLY A 185 10.76 -33.09 -10.66
N GLY A 186 11.67 -32.18 -10.33
CA GLY A 186 12.02 -31.02 -11.15
C GLY A 186 11.27 -29.76 -10.77
N VAL A 187 11.64 -28.65 -11.40
CA VAL A 187 11.03 -27.33 -11.21
C VAL A 187 10.34 -26.91 -12.51
N PRO A 188 9.04 -26.56 -12.49
CA PRO A 188 8.34 -26.15 -13.70
C PRO A 188 9.01 -24.95 -14.38
N LYS A 189 9.25 -25.03 -15.69
CA LYS A 189 9.86 -23.93 -16.48
C LYS A 189 9.13 -22.61 -16.27
N ALA A 190 7.79 -22.63 -16.25
CA ALA A 190 6.97 -21.44 -16.03
C ALA A 190 7.24 -20.75 -14.68
N GLN A 191 7.52 -21.50 -13.61
CA GLN A 191 7.86 -20.93 -12.30
C GLN A 191 9.25 -20.28 -12.31
N VAL A 192 10.20 -20.90 -13.00
CA VAL A 192 11.55 -20.33 -13.17
C VAL A 192 11.49 -19.08 -14.05
N ASP A 193 10.70 -19.12 -15.13
CA ASP A 193 10.53 -17.97 -16.04
C ASP A 193 9.81 -16.80 -15.37
N ALA A 194 8.91 -17.05 -14.42
CA ALA A 194 8.27 -16.00 -13.61
C ALA A 194 9.28 -15.15 -12.79
N LEU A 195 10.50 -15.65 -12.60
CA LEU A 195 11.60 -14.92 -11.95
C LEU A 195 12.44 -14.08 -12.94
N GLU A 196 11.90 -13.76 -14.13
CA GLU A 196 12.62 -13.07 -15.21
C GLU A 196 13.33 -11.79 -14.75
N ARG A 197 12.74 -11.02 -13.82
CA ARG A 197 13.35 -9.81 -13.29
C ARG A 197 14.72 -10.07 -12.64
N TYR A 198 14.91 -11.22 -12.02
CA TYR A 198 16.17 -11.62 -11.39
C TYR A 198 17.17 -12.13 -12.44
N TRP A 199 16.69 -12.87 -13.45
CA TRP A 199 17.52 -13.35 -14.53
C TRP A 199 18.07 -12.23 -15.42
N LYS A 200 17.36 -11.09 -15.52
CA LYS A 200 17.87 -9.90 -16.19
C LYS A 200 19.04 -9.26 -15.45
N VAL A 201 19.04 -9.31 -14.12
CA VAL A 201 20.10 -8.74 -13.27
C VAL A 201 21.28 -9.72 -13.12
N TRP A 202 20.98 -11.04 -13.08
CA TRP A 202 21.96 -12.10 -12.91
C TRP A 202 21.86 -13.12 -14.05
N PRO A 203 22.33 -12.78 -15.26
CA PRO A 203 22.10 -13.61 -16.46
C PRO A 203 22.69 -15.02 -16.37
N SER A 204 23.84 -15.17 -15.71
CA SER A 204 24.50 -16.49 -15.57
C SER A 204 23.87 -17.38 -14.52
N LEU A 205 23.10 -16.81 -13.57
CA LEU A 205 22.59 -17.54 -12.40
C LEU A 205 21.58 -18.63 -12.81
N LYS A 206 20.66 -18.33 -13.74
CA LYS A 206 19.65 -19.29 -14.19
C LYS A 206 20.28 -20.58 -14.70
N GLY A 207 21.28 -20.46 -15.57
CA GLY A 207 21.98 -21.62 -16.15
C GLY A 207 22.88 -22.37 -15.14
N GLN A 208 23.34 -21.70 -14.10
CA GLN A 208 24.10 -22.32 -13.01
C GLN A 208 23.21 -23.15 -12.08
N LEU A 209 21.96 -22.67 -11.84
CA LEU A 209 21.05 -23.32 -10.90
C LEU A 209 20.22 -24.44 -11.52
N TYR A 210 19.90 -24.32 -12.81
CA TYR A 210 18.96 -25.20 -13.48
C TYR A 210 19.53 -25.75 -14.80
N GLY A 211 19.42 -27.07 -14.98
CA GLY A 211 19.67 -27.77 -16.23
C GLY A 211 18.37 -28.24 -16.89
N ASP A 212 18.44 -28.62 -18.16
CA ASP A 212 17.28 -29.18 -18.85
C ASP A 212 17.03 -30.63 -18.36
N ALA A 213 15.80 -30.89 -17.91
CA ALA A 213 15.35 -32.22 -17.51
C ALA A 213 14.48 -32.89 -18.57
N GLY A 214 14.26 -32.21 -19.70
CA GLY A 214 13.26 -32.59 -20.70
C GLY A 214 11.84 -32.25 -20.31
N GLY A 215 10.95 -32.10 -21.28
CA GLY A 215 9.55 -31.75 -21.05
C GLY A 215 9.32 -30.33 -20.47
N SER A 216 8.37 -30.20 -19.54
CA SER A 216 7.96 -28.95 -18.95
C SER A 216 8.76 -28.51 -17.72
N CYS A 217 9.70 -29.35 -17.24
CA CYS A 217 10.49 -29.12 -16.03
C CYS A 217 11.96 -28.88 -16.30
N LEU A 218 12.63 -28.23 -15.36
CA LEU A 218 14.08 -28.12 -15.25
C LEU A 218 14.55 -28.96 -14.05
N ALA A 219 15.77 -29.51 -14.14
CA ALA A 219 16.42 -30.16 -13.02
C ALA A 219 17.30 -29.17 -12.26
N PRO A 220 17.39 -29.25 -10.92
CA PRO A 220 18.44 -28.58 -10.18
C PRO A 220 19.82 -29.03 -10.71
N ALA A 221 20.68 -28.08 -11.03
CA ALA A 221 22.06 -28.34 -11.47
C ALA A 221 23.05 -28.45 -10.29
N THR A 222 22.58 -28.23 -9.07
CA THR A 222 23.35 -28.26 -7.83
C THR A 222 22.49 -28.74 -6.67
N ASP A 223 23.11 -29.42 -5.72
CA ASP A 223 22.45 -29.86 -4.47
C ASP A 223 22.28 -28.74 -3.47
N ASP A 224 23.11 -27.68 -3.53
CA ASP A 224 23.02 -26.48 -2.68
C ASP A 224 22.82 -25.21 -3.53
N VAL A 225 21.56 -24.94 -3.83
CA VAL A 225 21.13 -23.77 -4.59
C VAL A 225 21.53 -22.46 -3.89
N ALA A 226 21.49 -22.41 -2.55
CA ALA A 226 21.81 -21.21 -1.80
C ALA A 226 23.31 -20.89 -1.87
N GLN A 227 24.16 -21.90 -1.76
CA GLN A 227 25.61 -21.72 -1.89
C GLN A 227 26.00 -21.36 -3.32
N ALA A 228 25.45 -22.05 -4.32
CA ALA A 228 25.69 -21.75 -5.73
C ALA A 228 25.31 -20.30 -6.09
N ALA A 229 24.17 -19.81 -5.58
CA ALA A 229 23.75 -18.42 -5.77
C ALA A 229 24.71 -17.41 -5.13
N LYS A 230 25.20 -17.67 -3.90
CA LYS A 230 26.17 -16.81 -3.22
C LYS A 230 27.54 -16.75 -3.93
N GLU A 231 27.91 -17.83 -4.59
CA GLU A 231 29.18 -17.96 -5.32
C GLU A 231 29.11 -17.45 -6.76
N ASN A 232 27.92 -17.22 -7.26
CA ASN A 232 27.74 -16.73 -8.62
C ASN A 232 28.37 -15.36 -8.84
N ALA A 233 29.05 -15.19 -9.98
CA ALA A 233 29.81 -13.98 -10.31
C ALA A 233 28.93 -12.74 -10.42
N ASP A 234 27.75 -12.84 -11.06
CA ASP A 234 26.82 -11.73 -11.23
C ASP A 234 26.25 -11.29 -9.89
N VAL A 235 25.91 -12.26 -9.00
CA VAL A 235 25.42 -11.98 -7.65
C VAL A 235 26.49 -11.28 -6.81
N ARG A 236 27.75 -11.75 -6.89
CA ARG A 236 28.87 -11.10 -6.17
C ARG A 236 29.14 -9.68 -6.68
N ALA A 237 29.09 -9.49 -8.02
CA ALA A 237 29.26 -8.17 -8.61
C ALA A 237 28.13 -7.20 -8.16
N PHE A 238 26.89 -7.67 -8.18
CA PHE A 238 25.74 -6.93 -7.68
C PHE A 238 25.90 -6.53 -6.20
N LEU A 239 26.29 -7.47 -5.35
CA LEU A 239 26.55 -7.18 -3.93
C LEU A 239 27.72 -6.21 -3.72
N GLY A 240 28.72 -6.24 -4.59
CA GLY A 240 29.79 -5.25 -4.65
C GLY A 240 29.26 -3.86 -4.94
N SER A 241 28.53 -3.70 -6.06
CA SER A 241 27.92 -2.44 -6.45
C SER A 241 26.99 -1.87 -5.37
N TYR A 242 26.18 -2.72 -4.74
CA TYR A 242 25.32 -2.32 -3.63
C TYR A 242 26.12 -1.78 -2.42
N ARG A 243 27.19 -2.49 -2.01
CA ARG A 243 28.06 -2.05 -0.92
C ARG A 243 28.78 -0.75 -1.23
N ASP A 244 29.28 -0.61 -2.46
CA ASP A 244 29.97 0.60 -2.91
C ASP A 244 29.02 1.81 -2.90
N ALA A 245 27.79 1.64 -3.37
CA ALA A 245 26.76 2.68 -3.37
C ALA A 245 26.48 3.24 -1.97
N ILE A 246 26.47 2.40 -0.94
CA ILE A 246 26.19 2.80 0.46
C ILE A 246 27.44 3.03 1.31
N SER A 247 28.64 2.86 0.78
CA SER A 247 29.90 2.88 1.54
C SER A 247 30.17 4.20 2.26
N HIS A 248 29.72 5.31 1.69
CA HIS A 248 29.88 6.66 2.26
C HIS A 248 28.83 6.99 3.34
N LEU A 249 27.70 6.29 3.37
CA LEU A 249 26.57 6.62 4.25
C LEU A 249 26.90 6.64 5.73
N PRO A 250 27.67 5.68 6.31
CA PRO A 250 27.98 5.71 7.74
C PRO A 250 28.72 6.98 8.17
N ALA A 251 29.68 7.45 7.36
CA ALA A 251 30.43 8.66 7.65
C ALA A 251 29.53 9.91 7.51
N THR A 252 28.73 9.96 6.47
CA THR A 252 27.77 11.07 6.23
C THR A 252 26.73 11.16 7.34
N LEU A 253 26.14 10.03 7.73
CA LEU A 253 25.15 10.00 8.83
C LEU A 253 25.77 10.40 10.17
N ARG A 254 27.01 9.97 10.44
CA ARG A 254 27.70 10.38 11.64
C ARG A 254 27.94 11.90 11.69
N SER A 255 28.45 12.47 10.60
CA SER A 255 28.66 13.93 10.52
C SER A 255 27.35 14.68 10.77
N ARG A 256 26.28 14.34 10.04
CA ARG A 256 25.01 15.06 10.10
C ARG A 256 24.24 14.89 11.42
N LEU A 257 24.27 13.70 12.03
CA LEU A 257 23.43 13.37 13.19
C LEU A 257 24.17 13.40 14.53
N VAL A 258 25.50 13.35 14.52
CA VAL A 258 26.31 13.27 15.73
C VAL A 258 27.21 14.49 15.85
N ASP A 259 27.99 14.79 14.80
CA ASP A 259 29.00 15.84 14.90
C ASP A 259 28.34 17.23 14.82
N ASP A 260 27.24 17.39 14.07
CA ASP A 260 26.48 18.63 13.90
C ASP A 260 25.15 18.62 14.69
N ALA A 261 25.01 17.78 15.70
CA ALA A 261 23.76 17.49 16.40
C ALA A 261 23.02 18.72 17.00
N ASP A 262 23.77 19.75 17.39
CA ASP A 262 23.22 20.97 18.02
C ASP A 262 22.44 21.87 17.04
N GLU A 263 22.59 21.68 15.72
CA GLU A 263 21.98 22.48 14.66
C GLU A 263 20.91 21.68 13.84
N VAL A 264 20.56 20.45 14.27
CA VAL A 264 19.69 19.55 13.50
C VAL A 264 18.24 19.99 13.56
N ASP A 265 17.69 20.41 12.40
CA ASP A 265 16.24 20.40 12.16
C ASP A 265 15.82 18.98 11.78
N THR A 266 15.14 18.30 12.70
CA THR A 266 14.80 16.88 12.58
C THR A 266 13.95 16.57 11.35
N VAL A 267 13.06 17.47 10.93
CA VAL A 267 12.16 17.27 9.76
C VAL A 267 12.94 17.43 8.46
N ALA A 268 13.73 18.51 8.37
CA ALA A 268 14.57 18.76 7.20
C ALA A 268 15.64 17.68 7.04
N GLU A 269 16.20 17.18 8.15
CA GLU A 269 17.23 16.15 8.14
C GLU A 269 16.67 14.77 7.75
N GLU A 270 15.46 14.41 8.20
CA GLU A 270 14.78 13.18 7.76
C GLU A 270 14.60 13.16 6.24
N GLU A 271 14.14 14.27 5.65
CA GLU A 271 13.95 14.40 4.20
C GLU A 271 15.29 14.35 3.44
N ALA A 272 16.32 15.00 3.97
CA ALA A 272 17.66 15.01 3.38
C ALA A 272 18.30 13.62 3.38
N ILE A 273 18.17 12.87 4.48
CA ILE A 273 18.67 11.48 4.59
C ILE A 273 17.90 10.56 3.67
N ALA A 274 16.56 10.68 3.60
CA ALA A 274 15.75 9.88 2.70
C ALA A 274 16.14 10.12 1.22
N THR A 275 16.39 11.37 0.84
CA THR A 275 16.85 11.74 -0.51
C THR A 275 18.23 11.16 -0.79
N LEU A 276 19.17 11.30 0.13
CA LEU A 276 20.54 10.78 0.00
C LEU A 276 20.56 9.25 -0.18
N LEU A 277 19.74 8.52 0.57
CA LEU A 277 19.59 7.08 0.41
C LEU A 277 18.99 6.70 -0.94
N LYS A 278 17.95 7.42 -1.36
CA LYS A 278 17.29 7.20 -2.65
C LYS A 278 18.23 7.44 -3.81
N ASP A 279 19.00 8.52 -3.78
CA ASP A 279 19.97 8.88 -4.83
C ASP A 279 21.12 7.85 -4.88
N ALA A 280 21.63 7.44 -3.72
CA ALA A 280 22.70 6.43 -3.64
C ALA A 280 22.30 5.08 -4.22
N LEU A 281 21.02 4.71 -4.13
CA LEU A 281 20.51 3.41 -4.56
C LEU A 281 19.72 3.47 -5.87
N ALA A 282 19.59 4.64 -6.51
CA ALA A 282 18.76 4.85 -7.69
C ALA A 282 19.10 3.92 -8.86
N ASP A 283 20.39 3.63 -9.07
CA ASP A 283 20.89 2.79 -10.15
C ASP A 283 21.09 1.32 -9.73
N ILE A 284 20.78 0.96 -8.48
CA ILE A 284 20.92 -0.42 -8.01
C ILE A 284 19.66 -1.21 -8.37
N ALA A 285 19.79 -2.15 -9.29
CA ALA A 285 18.69 -3.00 -9.70
C ALA A 285 18.08 -3.75 -8.50
N LEU A 286 16.80 -4.09 -8.56
CA LEU A 286 16.02 -4.79 -7.53
C LEU A 286 15.81 -4.03 -6.21
N VAL A 287 16.39 -2.84 -6.03
CA VAL A 287 16.08 -1.94 -4.92
C VAL A 287 14.90 -1.08 -5.35
N ASP A 288 13.84 -1.06 -4.56
CA ASP A 288 12.72 -0.16 -4.76
C ASP A 288 12.92 1.18 -4.04
N GLY A 289 12.05 2.14 -4.28
CA GLY A 289 12.17 3.48 -3.69
C GLY A 289 11.66 3.58 -2.24
N TYR A 290 11.37 2.42 -1.58
CA TYR A 290 10.71 2.38 -0.27
C TYR A 290 11.43 1.54 0.78
#